data_ce25b5225ac872b037d96f0389e8e25c
#
_entry.id   ce25b5225ac872b037d96f0389e8e25c
#
_cell.length_a   1.000
_cell.length_b   1.000
_cell.length_c   1.000
_cell.angle_alpha   90.00
_cell.angle_beta   90.00
_cell.angle_gamma   90.00
#
_symmetry.space_group_name_H-M   'P 1'
#
loop_
_entity.id
_entity.type
_entity.pdbx_description
1 polymer ?
#
loop_
_entity_poly.entity_id
_entity_poly.type
_entity_poly.pdbx_seq_one_letter_code
_entity_poly.pdbx_strand_id
1 'polypeptide(L)' 'MNYREIRKANDLIDELKKIDSFIIDVQSPVRTLKICTNFNEVTLDGEHRIKAIQVILGIRGDLARKLEELGVTEE' A
#
# COMPACT_ATOMS: atom_id res chain seq x y z
N MET A 1 22.47 8.34 -8.66
CA MET A 1 21.94 7.43 -7.60
C MET A 1 23.00 6.39 -7.29
N ASN A 2 23.35 6.20 -6.02
CA ASN A 2 24.34 5.20 -5.63
C ASN A 2 23.68 3.82 -5.44
N TYR A 3 24.48 2.79 -5.24
CA TYR A 3 23.99 1.41 -5.12
C TYR A 3 22.98 1.23 -3.98
N ARG A 4 23.23 1.89 -2.84
CA ARG A 4 22.35 1.82 -1.67
C ARG A 4 20.98 2.45 -1.96
N GLU A 5 20.95 3.54 -2.69
CA GLU A 5 19.71 4.22 -3.07
C GLU A 5 18.91 3.40 -4.08
N ILE A 6 19.59 2.72 -5.02
CA ILE A 6 18.93 1.83 -5.98
C ILE A 6 18.20 0.69 -5.24
N ARG A 7 18.87 0.09 -4.27
CA ARG A 7 18.28 -0.99 -3.47
C ARG A 7 17.08 -0.50 -2.68
N LYS A 8 17.20 0.67 -2.06
CA LYS A 8 16.11 1.29 -1.31
C LYS A 8 14.92 1.61 -2.22
N ALA A 9 15.17 2.12 -3.41
CA ALA A 9 14.13 2.38 -4.40
C ALA A 9 13.40 1.10 -4.81
N ASN A 10 14.14 0.02 -5.04
CA ASN A 10 13.54 -1.27 -5.40
C ASN A 10 12.64 -1.82 -4.29
N ASP A 11 13.06 -1.70 -3.03
CA ASP A 11 12.25 -2.13 -1.89
C ASP A 11 10.96 -1.32 -1.80
N LEU A 12 11.02 -0.01 -2.03
CA LEU A 12 9.84 0.86 -2.03
C LEU A 12 8.91 0.52 -3.20
N ILE A 13 9.44 0.21 -4.36
CA ILE A 13 8.65 -0.19 -5.52
C ILE A 13 7.91 -1.50 -5.22
N ASP A 14 8.57 -2.47 -4.60
CA ASP A 14 7.95 -3.74 -4.23
C ASP A 14 6.81 -3.53 -3.24
N GLU A 15 7.00 -2.68 -2.24
CA GLU A 15 5.93 -2.32 -1.30
C GLU A 15 4.76 -1.64 -2.02
N LEU A 16 5.05 -0.72 -2.92
CA LEU A 16 4.03 0.00 -3.68
C LEU A 16 3.20 -0.97 -4.53
N LYS A 17 3.84 -1.94 -5.18
CA LYS A 17 3.14 -2.97 -5.96
C LYS A 17 2.20 -3.80 -5.10
N LYS A 18 2.62 -4.17 -3.89
CA LYS A 18 1.77 -4.92 -2.96
C LYS A 18 0.56 -4.11 -2.55
N ILE A 19 0.75 -2.82 -2.27
CA ILE A 19 -0.35 -1.93 -1.90
C ILE A 19 -1.30 -1.71 -3.07
N ASP A 20 -0.80 -1.54 -4.28
CA ASP A 20 -1.64 -1.38 -5.47
C ASP A 20 -2.49 -2.63 -5.73
N SER A 21 -1.91 -3.82 -5.57
CA SER A 21 -2.66 -5.08 -5.67
C SER A 21 -3.74 -5.18 -4.62
N PHE A 22 -3.45 -4.76 -3.40
CA PHE A 22 -4.41 -4.71 -2.30
C PHE A 22 -5.57 -3.76 -2.61
N ILE A 23 -5.27 -2.58 -3.13
CA ILE A 23 -6.29 -1.58 -3.49
C ILE A 23 -7.22 -2.13 -4.56
N ILE A 24 -6.68 -2.81 -5.56
CA ILE A 24 -7.50 -3.47 -6.61
C ILE A 24 -8.43 -4.51 -5.98
N ASP A 25 -7.93 -5.32 -5.07
CA ASP A 25 -8.72 -6.35 -4.40
C ASP A 25 -9.87 -5.75 -3.59
N VAL A 26 -9.62 -4.67 -2.84
CA VAL A 26 -10.66 -4.09 -1.99
C VAL A 26 -11.69 -3.27 -2.76
N GLN A 27 -11.44 -2.96 -4.02
CA GLN A 27 -12.43 -2.32 -4.88
C GLN A 27 -13.55 -3.28 -5.30
N SER A 28 -13.30 -4.58 -5.22
CA SER A 28 -14.32 -5.58 -5.54
C SER A 28 -15.31 -5.70 -4.39
N PRO A 29 -16.63 -5.54 -4.64
CA PRO A 29 -17.64 -5.63 -3.58
C PRO A 29 -17.81 -7.03 -3.00
N VAL A 30 -17.31 -8.06 -3.69
CA VAL A 30 -17.41 -9.45 -3.20
C VAL A 30 -16.21 -9.85 -2.36
N ARG A 31 -15.16 -9.02 -2.34
CA ARG A 31 -13.98 -9.30 -1.54
C ARG A 31 -14.12 -8.72 -0.14
N THR A 32 -13.76 -9.51 0.86
CA THR A 32 -13.82 -9.10 2.26
C THR A 32 -12.50 -8.46 2.67
N LEU A 33 -12.57 -7.33 3.36
CA LEU A 33 -11.40 -6.69 3.93
C LEU A 33 -11.23 -7.15 5.37
N LYS A 34 -10.07 -7.72 5.68
CA LYS A 34 -9.74 -8.19 7.02
C LYS A 34 -8.40 -7.62 7.46
N ILE A 35 -8.30 -7.31 8.75
CA ILE A 35 -7.04 -6.96 9.40
C ILE A 35 -6.73 -8.09 10.38
N CYS A 36 -5.51 -8.63 10.30
CA CYS A 36 -5.16 -9.77 11.14
C CYS A 36 -3.79 -9.60 11.77
N THR A 37 -3.65 -10.20 12.94
CA THR A 37 -2.38 -10.47 13.58
C THR A 37 -2.15 -11.97 13.54
N ASN A 38 -1.09 -12.45 14.18
CA ASN A 38 -0.83 -13.89 14.25
C ASN A 38 -1.91 -14.65 15.04
N PHE A 39 -2.69 -13.93 15.86
CA PHE A 39 -3.65 -14.55 16.78
C PHE A 39 -5.10 -14.11 16.60
N ASN A 40 -5.30 -12.95 15.97
CA ASN A 40 -6.63 -12.36 15.86
C ASN A 40 -6.88 -11.82 14.46
N GLU A 41 -8.16 -11.77 14.11
CA GLU A 41 -8.61 -11.29 12.83
C GLU A 41 -9.86 -10.42 13.04
N VAL A 42 -9.92 -9.29 12.33
CA VAL A 42 -11.08 -8.39 12.35
C VAL A 42 -11.54 -8.15 10.93
N THR A 43 -12.82 -8.37 10.68
CA THR A 43 -13.44 -8.06 9.40
C THR A 43 -13.93 -6.62 9.42
N LEU A 44 -13.59 -5.86 8.39
CA LEU A 44 -14.02 -4.47 8.24
C LEU A 44 -15.04 -4.38 7.12
N ASP A 45 -16.17 -3.72 7.40
CA ASP A 45 -17.22 -3.51 6.41
C ASP A 45 -17.78 -2.09 6.53
N GLY A 46 -18.58 -1.69 5.53
CA GLY A 46 -19.24 -0.40 5.52
C GLY A 46 -18.25 0.76 5.70
N GLU A 47 -18.55 1.62 6.66
CA GLU A 47 -17.78 2.83 6.96
C GLU A 47 -16.35 2.52 7.41
N HIS A 48 -16.16 1.45 8.19
CA HIS A 48 -14.85 1.06 8.66
C HIS A 48 -13.95 0.59 7.52
N ARG A 49 -14.54 -0.09 6.54
CA ARG A 49 -13.82 -0.49 5.33
C ARG A 49 -13.33 0.73 4.56
N ILE A 50 -14.17 1.74 4.40
CA ILE A 50 -13.82 2.99 3.71
C ILE A 50 -12.66 3.68 4.42
N LYS A 51 -12.71 3.77 5.74
CA LYS A 51 -11.64 4.38 6.54
C LYS A 51 -10.32 3.65 6.37
N ALA A 52 -10.35 2.32 6.39
CA ALA A 52 -9.14 1.51 6.19
C ALA A 52 -8.54 1.73 4.79
N ILE A 53 -9.38 1.79 3.76
CA ILE A 53 -8.94 2.05 2.39
C ILE A 53 -8.27 3.43 2.31
N GLN A 54 -8.83 4.44 2.96
CA GLN A 54 -8.25 5.79 2.99
C GLN A 54 -6.86 5.80 3.63
N VAL A 55 -6.66 5.04 4.70
CA VAL A 55 -5.35 4.90 5.34
C VAL A 55 -4.34 4.26 4.38
N ILE A 56 -4.76 3.22 3.67
CA ILE A 56 -3.89 2.53 2.71
C ILE A 56 -3.52 3.46 1.54
N LEU A 57 -4.47 4.24 1.05
CA LEU A 57 -4.19 5.24 0.00
C LEU A 57 -3.20 6.30 0.49
N GLY A 58 -3.30 6.70 1.76
CA GLY A 58 -2.32 7.60 2.38
C GLY A 58 -0.91 7.00 2.41
N ILE A 59 -0.80 5.74 2.76
CA ILE A 59 0.47 5.01 2.76
C ILE A 59 1.04 4.94 1.34
N ARG A 60 0.20 4.67 0.35
CA ARG A 60 0.61 4.67 -1.06
C ARG A 60 1.22 6.01 -1.46
N GLY A 61 0.55 7.10 -1.09
CA GLY A 61 1.05 8.45 -1.36
C GLY A 61 2.40 8.72 -0.69
N ASP A 62 2.60 8.25 0.52
CA ASP A 62 3.87 8.39 1.24
C ASP A 62 5.00 7.62 0.53
N LEU A 63 4.72 6.41 0.06
CA LEU A 63 5.70 5.61 -0.67
C LEU A 63 6.07 6.27 -2.01
N ALA A 64 5.09 6.77 -2.73
CA ALA A 64 5.32 7.47 -3.99
C ALA A 64 6.21 8.71 -3.78
N ARG A 65 5.96 9.47 -2.71
CA ARG A 65 6.75 10.65 -2.37
C ARG A 65 8.20 10.28 -2.04
N LYS A 66 8.41 9.20 -1.28
CA LYS A 66 9.76 8.72 -0.98
C LYS A 66 10.52 8.34 -2.23
N LEU A 67 9.84 7.72 -3.20
CA LEU A 67 10.43 7.39 -4.50
C LEU A 67 10.83 8.64 -5.27
N GLU A 68 9.97 9.68 -5.28
CA GLU A 68 10.28 10.95 -5.92
C GLU A 68 11.52 11.59 -5.30
N GLU A 69 11.66 11.53 -3.97
CA GLU A 69 12.83 12.05 -3.27
C GLU A 69 14.11 11.34 -3.67
N LEU A 70 14.02 10.08 -4.07
CA LEU A 70 15.16 9.31 -4.58
C LEU A 70 15.40 9.50 -6.07
N GLY A 71 14.59 10.33 -6.74
CA GLY A 71 14.72 10.59 -8.17
C GLY A 71 13.99 9.58 -9.07
N VAL A 72 13.13 8.76 -8.51
CA VAL A 72 12.31 7.81 -9.28
C VAL A 72 10.96 8.46 -9.54
N THR A 73 10.56 8.54 -10.80
CA THR A 73 9.25 9.10 -11.18
C THR A 73 8.30 8.00 -11.61
N GLU A 74 7.02 8.15 -11.23
CA GLU A 74 5.93 7.30 -11.68
C GLU A 74 5.48 7.81 -13.06
N GLU A 75 5.45 6.91 -14.04
CA GLU A 75 4.92 7.24 -15.36
C GLU A 75 3.66 6.43 -15.64
#